data_98fa75c93a140426d1e81e654e429ea0
#
_entry.id   98fa75c93a140426d1e81e654e429ea0
#
_cell.length_a   1.000
_cell.length_b   1.000
_cell.length_c   1.000
_cell.angle_alpha   90.00
_cell.angle_beta   90.00
_cell.angle_gamma   90.00
#
_symmetry.space_group_name_H-M   'P 1'
#
loop_
_entity.id
_entity.type
_entity.pdbx_description
1 polymer ?
#
loop_
_entity_poly.entity_id
_entity_poly.type
_entity_poly.pdbx_seq_one_letter_code
_entity_poly.pdbx_strand_id
1 'polypeptide(L)'
;MSLSYLETSLDRIDAAAREDVIEICINPDGTCWGDFQGDHFMRALDQRLTGVQVRDLGNQIASSANTTMSKDRPIVSVSITYKGRPIRAQVITPPAVLSAMSISLRFFSSLPLEGIALDFLYGKERKLEDLRVEKKRALRAVVAAGVIDDALAFCVENKLNMIVSGGTSTGKTVAARKILAHVPAEERIVTIEEAAELLPTQPNAVTLIANRDAEFQTADVLLTATLRMRPDRIILGEVRGKEAMTFLEAINTGHG
;
A
#
# COMPACT_ATOMS: atom_id res chain seq x y z
N MET A 1 26.91 -25.02 2.58
CA MET A 1 25.46 -24.86 2.85
C MET A 1 24.80 -24.62 1.51
N SER A 2 23.82 -25.45 1.11
CA SER A 2 23.05 -25.17 -0.12
C SER A 2 22.15 -23.97 0.17
N LEU A 3 22.27 -22.91 -0.63
CA LEU A 3 21.34 -21.77 -0.62
C LEU A 3 19.92 -22.30 -0.81
N SER A 4 18.98 -21.83 0.00
CA SER A 4 17.58 -22.18 -0.21
C SER A 4 17.09 -21.54 -1.52
N TYR A 5 16.13 -22.16 -2.20
CA TYR A 5 15.54 -21.57 -3.42
C TYR A 5 15.00 -20.17 -3.16
N LEU A 6 14.47 -19.92 -1.97
CA LEU A 6 13.96 -18.61 -1.54
C LEU A 6 15.10 -17.57 -1.48
N GLU A 7 16.25 -17.92 -0.89
CA GLU A 7 17.40 -17.03 -0.83
C GLU A 7 17.91 -16.68 -2.24
N THR A 8 18.04 -17.70 -3.12
CA THR A 8 18.42 -17.48 -4.52
C THR A 8 17.46 -16.54 -5.26
N SER A 9 16.16 -16.60 -4.95
CA SER A 9 15.17 -15.71 -5.57
C SER A 9 15.24 -14.31 -5.02
N LEU A 10 15.47 -14.13 -3.73
CA LEU A 10 15.64 -12.83 -3.08
C LEU A 10 16.97 -12.17 -3.44
N ASP A 11 18.04 -12.94 -3.69
CA ASP A 11 19.34 -12.43 -4.14
C ASP A 11 19.28 -11.73 -5.52
N ARG A 12 18.19 -11.89 -6.27
CA ARG A 12 17.94 -11.15 -7.52
C ARG A 12 17.56 -9.69 -7.28
N ILE A 13 17.22 -9.33 -6.05
CA ILE A 13 16.84 -7.97 -5.64
C ILE A 13 17.96 -7.46 -4.74
N ASP A 14 18.90 -6.70 -5.28
CA ASP A 14 20.10 -6.24 -4.57
C ASP A 14 19.75 -5.51 -3.26
N ALA A 15 18.63 -4.79 -3.26
CA ALA A 15 18.12 -4.10 -2.10
C ALA A 15 17.81 -5.04 -0.92
N ALA A 16 17.48 -6.33 -1.15
CA ALA A 16 17.17 -7.28 -0.08
C ALA A 16 18.38 -7.57 0.82
N ALA A 17 19.60 -7.44 0.28
CA ALA A 17 20.83 -7.65 1.03
C ALA A 17 21.28 -6.44 1.86
N ARG A 18 20.66 -5.26 1.68
CA ARG A 18 21.04 -4.03 2.39
C ARG A 18 20.55 -4.05 3.83
N GLU A 19 21.37 -3.52 4.74
CA GLU A 19 21.03 -3.42 6.16
C GLU A 19 19.96 -2.35 6.43
N ASP A 20 19.98 -1.26 5.64
CA ASP A 20 19.07 -0.12 5.77
C ASP A 20 17.71 -0.30 5.09
N VAL A 21 17.46 -1.45 4.42
CA VAL A 21 16.15 -1.73 3.82
C VAL A 21 15.11 -1.99 4.89
N ILE A 22 13.96 -1.31 4.77
CA ILE A 22 12.80 -1.46 5.64
C ILE A 22 11.76 -2.33 4.95
N GLU A 23 11.46 -2.04 3.69
CA GLU A 23 10.44 -2.77 2.94
C GLU A 23 10.77 -2.83 1.45
N ILE A 24 10.42 -3.94 0.80
CA ILE A 24 10.47 -4.12 -0.65
C ILE A 24 9.09 -4.52 -1.12
N CYS A 25 8.55 -3.78 -2.09
CA CYS A 25 7.32 -4.11 -2.78
C CYS A 25 7.59 -4.47 -4.24
N ILE A 26 7.02 -5.58 -4.69
CA ILE A 26 7.04 -6.03 -6.07
C ILE A 26 5.62 -5.93 -6.60
N ASN A 27 5.43 -5.08 -7.59
CA ASN A 27 4.12 -4.83 -8.19
C ASN A 27 3.78 -5.92 -9.23
N PRO A 28 2.51 -6.06 -9.63
CA PRO A 28 2.08 -7.05 -10.60
C PRO A 28 2.77 -6.95 -11.97
N ASP A 29 3.26 -5.78 -12.36
CA ASP A 29 4.04 -5.56 -13.59
C ASP A 29 5.51 -5.96 -13.46
N GLY A 30 5.95 -6.43 -12.28
CA GLY A 30 7.31 -6.84 -11.97
C GLY A 30 8.24 -5.70 -11.54
N THR A 31 7.77 -4.45 -11.47
CA THR A 31 8.56 -3.35 -10.91
C THR A 31 8.80 -3.57 -9.42
N CYS A 32 10.03 -3.28 -8.98
CA CYS A 32 10.44 -3.40 -7.59
C CYS A 32 10.60 -2.01 -6.98
N TRP A 33 10.10 -1.84 -5.76
CA TRP A 33 10.16 -0.61 -5.00
C TRP A 33 10.76 -0.86 -3.63
N GLY A 34 11.66 0.00 -3.18
CA GLY A 34 12.34 -0.11 -1.89
C GLY A 34 12.06 1.07 -0.99
N ASP A 35 11.80 0.78 0.29
CA ASP A 35 11.76 1.74 1.39
C ASP A 35 13.00 1.55 2.24
N PHE A 36 13.76 2.61 2.46
CA PHE A 36 15.02 2.56 3.19
C PHE A 36 15.01 3.51 4.37
N GLN A 37 15.88 3.26 5.33
CA GLN A 37 15.98 4.12 6.50
C GLN A 37 16.28 5.56 6.10
N GLY A 38 15.42 6.49 6.54
CA GLY A 38 15.52 7.91 6.23
C GLY A 38 14.80 8.36 4.96
N ASP A 39 14.26 7.42 4.17
CA ASP A 39 13.41 7.78 3.03
C ASP A 39 12.02 8.21 3.49
N HIS A 40 11.43 9.16 2.78
CA HIS A 40 10.05 9.57 3.03
C HIS A 40 9.05 8.76 2.18
N PHE A 41 9.44 8.42 0.96
CA PHE A 41 8.69 7.60 0.02
C PHE A 41 9.52 6.42 -0.46
N MET A 42 8.85 5.37 -0.93
CA MET A 42 9.51 4.30 -1.65
C MET A 42 10.12 4.82 -2.95
N ARG A 43 11.26 4.29 -3.33
CA ARG A 43 11.90 4.58 -4.62
C ARG A 43 11.93 3.34 -5.50
N ALA A 44 11.81 3.56 -6.81
CA ALA A 44 11.95 2.50 -7.79
C ALA A 44 13.37 1.91 -7.71
N LEU A 45 13.45 0.58 -7.77
CA LEU A 45 14.71 -0.15 -7.88
C LEU A 45 15.00 -0.43 -9.36
N ASP A 46 16.29 -0.56 -9.69
CA ASP A 46 16.71 -0.86 -11.07
C ASP A 46 16.27 -2.26 -11.53
N GLN A 47 16.08 -3.17 -10.56
CA GLN A 47 15.64 -4.53 -10.84
C GLN A 47 14.17 -4.57 -11.22
N ARG A 48 13.88 -5.31 -12.28
CA ARG A 48 12.54 -5.68 -12.68
C ARG A 48 12.44 -7.19 -12.83
N LEU A 49 11.48 -7.79 -12.15
CA LEU A 49 11.25 -9.22 -12.22
C LEU A 49 10.28 -9.56 -13.36
N THR A 50 10.54 -10.66 -14.05
CA THR A 50 9.57 -11.22 -14.99
C THR A 50 8.38 -11.82 -14.24
N GLY A 51 7.22 -11.93 -14.90
CA GLY A 51 6.03 -12.54 -14.28
C GLY A 51 6.26 -13.98 -13.79
N VAL A 52 7.18 -14.73 -14.40
CA VAL A 52 7.61 -16.06 -13.94
C VAL A 52 8.38 -15.93 -12.63
N GLN A 53 9.35 -15.02 -12.56
CA GLN A 53 10.17 -14.81 -11.35
C GLN A 53 9.32 -14.33 -10.16
N VAL A 54 8.36 -13.44 -10.39
CA VAL A 54 7.42 -12.99 -9.34
C VAL A 54 6.58 -14.17 -8.83
N ARG A 55 6.07 -15.00 -9.74
CA ARG A 55 5.28 -16.19 -9.38
C ARG A 55 6.11 -17.21 -8.59
N ASP A 56 7.32 -17.48 -9.04
CA ASP A 56 8.24 -18.42 -8.38
C ASP A 56 8.56 -17.93 -6.97
N LEU A 57 8.89 -16.65 -6.81
CA LEU A 57 9.16 -16.06 -5.50
C LEU A 57 7.94 -16.16 -4.58
N GLY A 58 6.73 -15.80 -5.06
CA GLY A 58 5.51 -15.91 -4.28
C GLY A 58 5.22 -17.34 -3.83
N ASN A 59 5.39 -18.32 -4.73
CA ASN A 59 5.22 -19.75 -4.39
C ASN A 59 6.26 -20.24 -3.36
N GLN A 60 7.50 -19.80 -3.48
CA GLN A 60 8.56 -20.14 -2.51
C GLN A 60 8.30 -19.55 -1.14
N ILE A 61 7.80 -18.29 -1.07
CA ILE A 61 7.38 -17.66 0.17
C ILE A 61 6.26 -18.48 0.84
N ALA A 62 5.23 -18.86 0.08
CA ALA A 62 4.14 -19.67 0.60
C ALA A 62 4.63 -21.05 1.08
N SER A 63 5.43 -21.74 0.27
CA SER A 63 5.98 -23.05 0.60
C SER A 63 6.89 -23.04 1.83
N SER A 64 7.67 -22.00 2.03
CA SER A 64 8.56 -21.86 3.19
C SER A 64 7.80 -21.78 4.53
N ALA A 65 6.53 -21.40 4.48
CA ALA A 65 5.62 -21.37 5.62
C ALA A 65 4.60 -22.54 5.62
N ASN A 66 4.87 -23.61 4.85
CA ASN A 66 3.99 -24.77 4.72
C ASN A 66 2.55 -24.42 4.32
N THR A 67 2.39 -23.40 3.47
CA THR A 67 1.09 -22.99 2.94
C THR A 67 1.12 -22.95 1.41
N THR A 68 -0.06 -22.88 0.80
CA THR A 68 -0.22 -22.78 -0.65
C THR A 68 -1.20 -21.67 -0.98
N MET A 69 -1.00 -21.03 -2.13
CA MET A 69 -1.95 -20.07 -2.70
C MET A 69 -2.87 -20.80 -3.67
N SER A 70 -4.12 -20.39 -3.69
CA SER A 70 -5.13 -20.86 -4.64
C SER A 70 -6.05 -19.70 -5.03
N LYS A 71 -6.95 -19.94 -6.00
CA LYS A 71 -7.99 -18.97 -6.34
C LYS A 71 -8.94 -18.69 -5.17
N ASP A 72 -9.18 -19.66 -4.33
CA ASP A 72 -10.05 -19.54 -3.15
C ASP A 72 -9.30 -18.94 -1.94
N ARG A 73 -7.98 -19.01 -1.93
CA ARG A 73 -7.11 -18.42 -0.90
C ARG A 73 -5.99 -17.62 -1.57
N PRO A 74 -6.32 -16.45 -2.13
CA PRO A 74 -5.38 -15.69 -2.94
C PRO A 74 -4.40 -14.84 -2.12
N ILE A 75 -4.53 -14.82 -0.78
CA ILE A 75 -3.73 -13.99 0.12
C ILE A 75 -2.94 -14.88 1.06
N VAL A 76 -1.63 -14.64 1.13
CA VAL A 76 -0.71 -15.30 2.06
C VAL A 76 0.07 -14.24 2.84
N SER A 77 -0.01 -14.32 4.17
CA SER A 77 0.76 -13.49 5.10
C SER A 77 1.58 -14.39 6.00
N VAL A 78 2.90 -14.35 5.87
CA VAL A 78 3.81 -15.26 6.55
C VAL A 78 5.06 -14.56 7.04
N SER A 79 5.76 -15.20 7.98
CA SER A 79 7.13 -14.82 8.36
C SER A 79 8.11 -15.80 7.74
N ILE A 80 9.14 -15.26 7.09
CA ILE A 80 10.22 -16.01 6.47
C ILE A 80 11.56 -15.51 7.01
N THR A 81 12.64 -16.21 6.71
CA THR A 81 14.00 -15.77 7.06
C THR A 81 14.87 -15.72 5.79
N TYR A 82 15.61 -14.62 5.63
CA TYR A 82 16.57 -14.43 4.56
C TYR A 82 17.92 -14.05 5.16
N LYS A 83 18.92 -14.88 4.95
CA LYS A 83 20.28 -14.69 5.50
C LYS A 83 20.29 -14.39 7.01
N GLY A 84 19.45 -15.13 7.76
CA GLY A 84 19.31 -14.92 9.21
C GLY A 84 18.41 -13.74 9.63
N ARG A 85 17.98 -12.89 8.70
CA ARG A 85 17.12 -11.75 8.96
C ARG A 85 15.65 -12.14 8.82
N PRO A 86 14.82 -11.92 9.86
CA PRO A 86 13.37 -12.16 9.76
C PRO A 86 12.72 -11.16 8.79
N ILE A 87 11.77 -11.66 8.00
CA ILE A 87 10.98 -10.87 7.04
C ILE A 87 9.51 -11.25 7.22
N ARG A 88 8.64 -10.25 7.30
CA ARG A 88 7.20 -10.46 7.14
C ARG A 88 6.85 -10.29 5.67
N ALA A 89 6.33 -11.35 5.07
CA ALA A 89 5.93 -11.36 3.67
C ALA A 89 4.41 -11.37 3.53
N GLN A 90 3.91 -10.55 2.61
CA GLN A 90 2.53 -10.53 2.13
C GLN A 90 2.54 -10.82 0.65
N VAL A 91 1.82 -11.84 0.21
CA VAL A 91 1.67 -12.19 -1.20
C VAL A 91 0.18 -12.18 -1.55
N ILE A 92 -0.18 -11.51 -2.63
CA ILE A 92 -1.54 -11.49 -3.15
C ILE A 92 -1.49 -11.94 -4.61
N THR A 93 -2.28 -12.95 -4.94
CA THR A 93 -2.34 -13.54 -6.30
C THR A 93 -3.70 -13.30 -6.95
N PRO A 94 -3.80 -13.32 -8.29
CA PRO A 94 -5.10 -13.36 -8.93
C PRO A 94 -5.99 -14.51 -8.40
N PRO A 95 -7.32 -14.29 -8.24
CA PRO A 95 -8.08 -13.14 -8.76
C PRO A 95 -8.13 -11.90 -7.85
N ALA A 96 -7.53 -11.92 -6.65
CA ALA A 96 -7.62 -10.83 -5.68
C ALA A 96 -6.75 -9.60 -6.03
N VAL A 97 -5.89 -9.71 -7.01
CA VAL A 97 -5.09 -8.61 -7.57
C VAL A 97 -5.21 -8.61 -9.08
N LEU A 98 -5.24 -7.41 -9.67
CA LEU A 98 -5.32 -7.24 -11.12
C LEU A 98 -3.99 -7.68 -11.77
N SER A 99 -4.10 -8.53 -12.81
CA SER A 99 -3.05 -9.08 -13.68
C SER A 99 -2.16 -10.15 -13.04
N ALA A 100 -1.12 -9.83 -12.28
CA ALA A 100 -0.17 -10.80 -11.73
C ALA A 100 -0.04 -10.64 -10.20
N MET A 101 0.91 -11.35 -9.58
CA MET A 101 1.09 -11.29 -8.12
C MET A 101 1.65 -9.94 -7.66
N SER A 102 1.21 -9.50 -6.49
CA SER A 102 1.84 -8.44 -5.70
C SER A 102 2.51 -9.05 -4.47
N ILE A 103 3.75 -8.65 -4.18
CA ILE A 103 4.52 -9.14 -3.05
C ILE A 103 5.04 -7.95 -2.24
N SER A 104 4.85 -7.97 -0.92
CA SER A 104 5.43 -6.99 0.00
C SER A 104 6.27 -7.72 1.05
N LEU A 105 7.50 -7.26 1.24
CA LEU A 105 8.51 -7.86 2.10
C LEU A 105 8.97 -6.82 3.11
N ARG A 106 8.55 -6.94 4.37
CA ARG A 106 8.98 -6.05 5.45
C ARG A 106 10.10 -6.68 6.25
N PHE A 107 11.25 -6.04 6.24
CA PHE A 107 12.45 -6.47 6.91
C PHE A 107 12.48 -5.94 8.35
N PHE A 108 12.75 -6.82 9.31
CA PHE A 108 12.96 -6.37 10.68
C PHE A 108 14.34 -5.72 10.81
N SER A 109 14.37 -4.56 11.46
CA SER A 109 15.64 -3.88 11.72
C SER A 109 16.48 -4.70 12.70
N SER A 110 17.75 -4.88 12.35
CA SER A 110 18.78 -5.42 13.25
C SER A 110 19.65 -4.33 13.88
N LEU A 111 19.31 -3.06 13.64
CA LEU A 111 20.09 -1.94 14.17
C LEU A 111 19.98 -1.88 15.69
N PRO A 112 21.10 -1.61 16.38
CA PRO A 112 21.08 -1.41 17.83
C PRO A 112 20.20 -0.22 18.16
N LEU A 113 19.36 -0.38 19.19
CA LEU A 113 18.44 0.68 19.64
C LEU A 113 19.16 1.80 20.40
N GLU A 114 20.40 1.55 20.81
CA GLU A 114 21.25 2.53 21.49
C GLU A 114 21.57 3.68 20.52
N GLY A 115 21.17 4.87 20.90
CA GLY A 115 21.40 6.08 20.08
C GLY A 115 20.21 6.48 19.19
N ILE A 116 19.11 5.71 19.16
CA ILE A 116 17.87 6.16 18.52
C ILE A 116 17.21 7.21 19.40
N ALA A 117 17.25 8.47 18.96
CA ALA A 117 16.50 9.54 19.60
C ALA A 117 15.02 9.46 19.22
N LEU A 118 14.15 9.45 20.21
CA LEU A 118 12.71 9.61 19.98
C LEU A 118 12.36 11.09 20.07
N ASP A 119 11.65 11.60 19.07
CA ASP A 119 11.17 12.98 19.06
C ASP A 119 9.66 13.02 18.75
N PHE A 120 9.05 14.16 19.05
CA PHE A 120 7.63 14.37 18.76
C PHE A 120 7.44 14.74 17.28
N LEU A 121 6.58 14.05 16.58
CA LEU A 121 6.32 14.24 15.15
C LEU A 121 5.94 15.69 14.77
N TYR A 122 5.26 16.40 15.67
CA TYR A 122 4.82 17.79 15.46
C TYR A 122 5.49 18.79 16.43
N GLY A 123 6.56 18.37 17.13
CA GLY A 123 7.19 19.15 18.18
C GLY A 123 6.40 19.17 19.50
N LYS A 124 7.06 19.54 20.58
CA LYS A 124 6.47 19.51 21.94
C LYS A 124 5.33 20.51 22.16
N GLU A 125 5.34 21.61 21.42
CA GLU A 125 4.44 22.76 21.66
C GLU A 125 3.19 22.77 20.77
N ARG A 126 3.16 22.00 19.66
CA ARG A 126 2.02 21.96 18.73
C ARG A 126 0.98 20.94 19.17
N LYS A 127 -0.24 21.41 19.42
CA LYS A 127 -1.39 20.54 19.67
C LYS A 127 -1.99 20.09 18.32
N LEU A 128 -2.34 18.80 18.21
CA LEU A 128 -3.01 18.26 17.03
C LEU A 128 -4.31 19.00 16.70
N GLU A 129 -5.01 19.51 17.73
CA GLU A 129 -6.23 20.29 17.58
C GLU A 129 -5.96 21.60 16.83
N ASP A 130 -4.90 22.31 17.17
CA ASP A 130 -4.52 23.57 16.51
C ASP A 130 -4.20 23.32 15.03
N LEU A 131 -3.47 22.24 14.71
CA LEU A 131 -3.19 21.85 13.33
C LEU A 131 -4.46 21.54 12.53
N ARG A 132 -5.45 20.88 13.15
CA ARG A 132 -6.74 20.59 12.52
C ARG A 132 -7.51 21.87 12.25
N VAL A 133 -7.50 22.82 13.18
CA VAL A 133 -8.18 24.13 13.03
C VAL A 133 -7.51 24.94 11.91
N GLU A 134 -6.17 24.97 11.86
CA GLU A 134 -5.42 25.63 10.78
C GLU A 134 -5.74 25.05 9.41
N LYS A 135 -5.68 23.71 9.25
CA LYS A 135 -6.01 23.02 7.99
C LYS A 135 -7.44 23.29 7.56
N LYS A 136 -8.39 23.25 8.50
CA LYS A 136 -9.82 23.55 8.22
C LYS A 136 -10.00 25.01 7.75
N ARG A 137 -9.29 25.95 8.36
CA ARG A 137 -9.33 27.36 7.95
C ARG A 137 -8.73 27.56 6.54
N ALA A 138 -7.61 26.93 6.28
CA ALA A 138 -6.94 27.00 4.97
C ALA A 138 -7.84 26.39 3.88
N LEU A 139 -8.42 25.20 4.10
CA LEU A 139 -9.35 24.59 3.15
C LEU A 139 -10.56 25.50 2.85
N ARG A 140 -11.13 26.12 3.87
CA ARG A 140 -12.25 27.07 3.67
C ARG A 140 -11.86 28.26 2.79
N ALA A 141 -10.64 28.77 2.93
CA ALA A 141 -10.15 29.88 2.11
C ALA A 141 -9.97 29.44 0.64
N VAL A 142 -9.42 28.25 0.39
CA VAL A 142 -9.28 27.68 -0.96
C VAL A 142 -10.65 27.46 -1.60
N VAL A 143 -11.61 26.88 -0.88
CA VAL A 143 -12.98 26.67 -1.37
C VAL A 143 -13.68 28.00 -1.66
N ALA A 144 -13.46 29.03 -0.86
CA ALA A 144 -14.03 30.36 -1.07
C ALA A 144 -13.49 31.06 -2.33
N ALA A 145 -12.28 30.69 -2.79
CA ALA A 145 -11.72 31.16 -4.06
C ALA A 145 -12.47 30.60 -5.29
N GLY A 146 -13.28 29.55 -5.12
CA GLY A 146 -14.21 29.05 -6.13
C GLY A 146 -13.60 28.09 -7.17
N VAL A 147 -12.32 27.72 -7.07
CA VAL A 147 -11.68 26.74 -7.98
C VAL A 147 -11.71 25.36 -7.34
N ILE A 148 -12.57 24.48 -7.86
CA ILE A 148 -12.74 23.12 -7.31
C ILE A 148 -11.45 22.32 -7.37
N ASP A 149 -10.69 22.44 -8.45
CA ASP A 149 -9.43 21.72 -8.66
C ASP A 149 -8.41 22.01 -7.57
N ASP A 150 -8.27 23.29 -7.18
CA ASP A 150 -7.36 23.72 -6.11
C ASP A 150 -7.81 23.15 -4.74
N ALA A 151 -9.12 23.06 -4.51
CA ALA A 151 -9.64 22.45 -3.30
C ALA A 151 -9.36 20.95 -3.24
N LEU A 152 -9.45 20.23 -4.37
CA LEU A 152 -9.10 18.82 -4.46
C LEU A 152 -7.59 18.62 -4.26
N ALA A 153 -6.76 19.41 -4.92
CA ALA A 153 -5.30 19.40 -4.74
C ALA A 153 -4.93 19.62 -3.27
N PHE A 154 -5.52 20.64 -2.63
CA PHE A 154 -5.30 20.91 -1.20
C PHE A 154 -5.65 19.71 -0.31
N CYS A 155 -6.79 19.04 -0.59
CA CYS A 155 -7.20 17.86 0.18
C CYS A 155 -6.20 16.71 0.03
N VAL A 156 -5.70 16.47 -1.18
CA VAL A 156 -4.71 15.43 -1.46
C VAL A 156 -3.36 15.75 -0.81
N GLU A 157 -2.83 16.96 -0.99
CA GLU A 157 -1.54 17.39 -0.42
C GLU A 157 -1.53 17.33 1.12
N ASN A 158 -2.67 17.65 1.73
CA ASN A 158 -2.81 17.61 3.19
C ASN A 158 -3.25 16.25 3.74
N LYS A 159 -3.30 15.21 2.90
CA LYS A 159 -3.71 13.84 3.26
C LYS A 159 -5.05 13.81 4.00
N LEU A 160 -6.03 14.56 3.51
CA LEU A 160 -7.37 14.55 4.09
C LEU A 160 -8.14 13.33 3.61
N ASN A 161 -8.85 12.68 4.53
CA ASN A 161 -9.76 11.61 4.17
C ASN A 161 -10.98 12.18 3.42
N MET A 162 -11.31 11.59 2.28
CA MET A 162 -12.36 12.07 1.40
C MET A 162 -13.40 10.98 1.13
N ILE A 163 -14.67 11.38 1.09
CA ILE A 163 -15.79 10.50 0.69
C ILE A 163 -16.51 11.17 -0.48
N VAL A 164 -16.61 10.44 -1.60
CA VAL A 164 -17.40 10.86 -2.76
C VAL A 164 -18.76 10.18 -2.70
N SER A 165 -19.82 10.97 -2.47
CA SER A 165 -21.20 10.48 -2.35
C SER A 165 -22.07 11.02 -3.48
N GLY A 166 -23.04 10.22 -3.91
CA GLY A 166 -24.00 10.60 -4.97
C GLY A 166 -24.75 9.38 -5.51
N GLY A 167 -25.81 9.62 -6.26
CA GLY A 167 -26.61 8.59 -6.91
C GLY A 167 -25.87 7.84 -8.03
N THR A 168 -26.53 6.88 -8.65
CA THR A 168 -26.01 6.18 -9.82
C THR A 168 -25.83 7.17 -10.98
N SER A 169 -24.78 7.00 -11.78
CA SER A 169 -24.47 7.83 -12.96
C SER A 169 -24.26 9.34 -12.68
N THR A 170 -23.96 9.74 -11.45
CA THR A 170 -23.67 11.14 -11.09
C THR A 170 -22.21 11.54 -11.26
N GLY A 171 -21.35 10.65 -11.77
CA GLY A 171 -19.93 10.94 -12.01
C GLY A 171 -19.00 10.68 -10.81
N LYS A 172 -19.41 9.90 -9.79
CA LYS A 172 -18.57 9.57 -8.62
C LYS A 172 -17.19 9.03 -9.00
N THR A 173 -17.13 8.05 -9.92
CA THR A 173 -15.86 7.46 -10.39
C THR A 173 -15.00 8.50 -11.11
N VAL A 174 -15.63 9.40 -11.88
CA VAL A 174 -14.89 10.50 -12.54
C VAL A 174 -14.30 11.45 -11.50
N ALA A 175 -15.07 11.83 -10.47
CA ALA A 175 -14.58 12.66 -9.38
C ALA A 175 -13.44 11.98 -8.61
N ALA A 176 -13.58 10.69 -8.30
CA ALA A 176 -12.52 9.91 -7.63
C ALA A 176 -11.24 9.84 -8.48
N ARG A 177 -11.35 9.61 -9.80
CA ARG A 177 -10.21 9.65 -10.71
C ARG A 177 -9.56 11.04 -10.79
N LYS A 178 -10.37 12.10 -10.73
CA LYS A 178 -9.86 13.47 -10.70
C LYS A 178 -9.06 13.74 -9.42
N ILE A 179 -9.54 13.25 -8.28
CA ILE A 179 -8.81 13.31 -7.00
C ILE A 179 -7.49 12.54 -7.10
N LEU A 180 -7.53 11.31 -7.64
CA LEU A 180 -6.34 10.48 -7.84
C LEU A 180 -5.28 11.16 -8.72
N ALA A 181 -5.69 11.95 -9.71
CA ALA A 181 -4.77 12.67 -10.58
C ALA A 181 -3.90 13.71 -9.86
N HIS A 182 -4.31 14.15 -8.66
CA HIS A 182 -3.52 15.06 -7.82
C HIS A 182 -2.54 14.33 -6.90
N VAL A 183 -2.62 12.99 -6.77
CA VAL A 183 -1.71 12.24 -5.92
C VAL A 183 -0.31 12.23 -6.54
N PRO A 184 0.74 12.63 -5.78
CA PRO A 184 2.11 12.63 -6.26
C PRO A 184 2.58 11.27 -6.80
N ALA A 185 3.45 11.31 -7.81
CA ALA A 185 3.95 10.09 -8.47
C ALA A 185 4.82 9.21 -7.55
N GLU A 186 5.37 9.80 -6.50
CA GLU A 186 6.22 9.16 -5.49
C GLU A 186 5.41 8.32 -4.49
N GLU A 187 4.11 8.61 -4.34
CA GLU A 187 3.27 7.91 -3.38
C GLU A 187 2.82 6.54 -3.89
N ARG A 188 2.86 5.55 -3.02
CA ARG A 188 2.33 4.22 -3.28
C ARG A 188 0.82 4.19 -3.08
N ILE A 189 0.09 3.81 -4.13
CA ILE A 189 -1.37 3.71 -4.13
C ILE A 189 -1.80 2.24 -4.12
N VAL A 190 -2.73 1.89 -3.25
CA VAL A 190 -3.46 0.63 -3.32
C VAL A 190 -4.94 0.91 -3.45
N THR A 191 -5.56 0.46 -4.53
CA THR A 191 -7.01 0.54 -4.73
C THR A 191 -7.66 -0.81 -4.43
N ILE A 192 -8.89 -0.79 -3.92
CA ILE A 192 -9.71 -1.98 -3.68
C ILE A 192 -11.06 -1.74 -4.35
N GLU A 193 -11.39 -2.53 -5.37
CA GLU A 193 -12.53 -2.33 -6.25
C GLU A 193 -13.18 -3.67 -6.60
N GLU A 194 -14.48 -3.71 -6.90
CA GLU A 194 -15.13 -4.90 -7.50
C GLU A 194 -14.80 -5.02 -8.99
N ALA A 195 -14.65 -3.89 -9.66
CA ALA A 195 -14.17 -3.78 -11.03
C ALA A 195 -13.16 -2.64 -11.12
N ALA A 196 -12.08 -2.82 -11.85
CA ALA A 196 -11.02 -1.82 -11.99
C ALA A 196 -11.50 -0.62 -12.81
N GLU A 197 -12.00 0.40 -12.15
CA GLU A 197 -12.52 1.64 -12.75
C GLU A 197 -11.64 2.87 -12.46
N LEU A 198 -10.95 2.89 -11.34
CA LEU A 198 -10.15 4.06 -10.89
C LEU A 198 -8.91 4.28 -11.74
N LEU A 199 -8.26 3.20 -12.19
CA LEU A 199 -7.11 3.20 -13.09
C LEU A 199 -6.03 4.22 -12.69
N PRO A 200 -5.40 4.09 -11.51
CA PRO A 200 -4.34 5.00 -11.08
C PRO A 200 -3.20 5.04 -12.10
N THR A 201 -2.67 6.23 -12.36
CA THR A 201 -1.57 6.45 -13.31
C THR A 201 -0.20 6.54 -12.63
N GLN A 202 -0.16 6.54 -11.32
CA GLN A 202 1.06 6.56 -10.55
C GLN A 202 1.85 5.26 -10.76
N PRO A 203 3.18 5.35 -10.88
CA PRO A 203 4.02 4.19 -11.21
C PRO A 203 4.04 3.13 -10.10
N ASN A 204 3.85 3.53 -8.83
CA ASN A 204 3.79 2.61 -7.70
C ASN A 204 2.34 2.37 -7.27
N ALA A 205 1.55 1.72 -8.12
CA ALA A 205 0.15 1.44 -7.85
C ALA A 205 -0.17 -0.06 -7.92
N VAL A 206 -1.08 -0.51 -7.06
CA VAL A 206 -1.64 -1.88 -7.08
C VAL A 206 -3.15 -1.80 -6.98
N THR A 207 -3.84 -2.48 -7.90
CA THR A 207 -5.30 -2.63 -7.86
C THR A 207 -5.68 -4.01 -7.36
N LEU A 208 -6.38 -4.05 -6.23
CA LEU A 208 -6.97 -5.26 -5.66
C LEU A 208 -8.42 -5.38 -6.12
N ILE A 209 -8.82 -6.61 -6.42
CA ILE A 209 -10.16 -6.91 -6.91
C ILE A 209 -10.94 -7.65 -5.83
N ALA A 210 -11.97 -7.01 -5.31
CA ALA A 210 -12.87 -7.58 -4.33
C ALA A 210 -13.93 -8.46 -4.99
N ASN A 211 -14.29 -9.55 -4.30
CA ASN A 211 -15.40 -10.40 -4.68
C ASN A 211 -16.22 -10.71 -3.42
N ARG A 212 -17.49 -10.31 -3.40
CA ARG A 212 -18.38 -10.47 -2.25
C ARG A 212 -18.73 -11.91 -1.97
N ASP A 213 -18.72 -12.76 -3.00
CA ASP A 213 -19.10 -14.16 -2.93
C ASP A 213 -17.91 -15.07 -2.53
N ALA A 214 -16.70 -14.49 -2.44
CA ALA A 214 -15.50 -15.23 -2.08
C ALA A 214 -15.01 -14.83 -0.67
N GLU A 215 -15.07 -15.74 0.29
CA GLU A 215 -14.75 -15.52 1.71
C GLU A 215 -13.41 -14.83 1.96
N PHE A 216 -12.37 -15.19 1.19
CA PHE A 216 -11.01 -14.66 1.37
C PHE A 216 -10.66 -13.54 0.38
N GLN A 217 -11.67 -12.91 -0.26
CA GLN A 217 -11.46 -11.86 -1.26
C GLN A 217 -12.46 -10.70 -1.08
N THR A 218 -13.15 -10.63 0.04
CA THR A 218 -14.06 -9.52 0.35
C THR A 218 -13.29 -8.21 0.57
N ALA A 219 -13.94 -7.07 0.41
CA ALA A 219 -13.30 -5.77 0.52
C ALA A 219 -12.64 -5.54 1.90
N ASP A 220 -13.24 -6.01 2.99
CA ASP A 220 -12.69 -5.93 4.34
C ASP A 220 -11.44 -6.81 4.51
N VAL A 221 -11.42 -8.00 3.92
CA VAL A 221 -10.24 -8.89 3.92
C VAL A 221 -9.09 -8.27 3.14
N LEU A 222 -9.38 -7.73 1.94
CA LEU A 222 -8.38 -7.04 1.12
C LEU A 222 -7.85 -5.79 1.81
N LEU A 223 -8.72 -5.03 2.47
CA LEU A 223 -8.33 -3.84 3.22
C LEU A 223 -7.37 -4.19 4.37
N THR A 224 -7.67 -5.26 5.11
CA THR A 224 -6.75 -5.78 6.14
C THR A 224 -5.40 -6.20 5.56
N ALA A 225 -5.40 -6.83 4.38
CA ALA A 225 -4.18 -7.18 3.67
C ALA A 225 -3.39 -5.94 3.22
N THR A 226 -4.08 -4.90 2.78
CA THR A 226 -3.48 -3.64 2.32
C THR A 226 -2.59 -2.99 3.38
N LEU A 227 -2.94 -3.09 4.67
CA LEU A 227 -2.12 -2.58 5.79
C LEU A 227 -0.71 -3.20 5.88
N ARG A 228 -0.47 -4.30 5.15
CA ARG A 228 0.83 -4.97 5.04
C ARG A 228 1.48 -4.78 3.67
N MET A 229 0.99 -3.84 2.88
CA MET A 229 1.50 -3.53 1.54
C MET A 229 2.20 -2.16 1.47
N ARG A 230 2.41 -1.53 2.60
CA ARG A 230 3.05 -0.21 2.74
C ARG A 230 2.40 0.86 1.83
N PRO A 231 1.08 1.03 1.86
CA PRO A 231 0.43 2.06 1.07
C PRO A 231 0.70 3.46 1.67
N ASP A 232 0.90 4.46 0.81
CA ASP A 232 0.81 5.87 1.18
C ASP A 232 -0.64 6.36 1.07
N ARG A 233 -1.42 5.71 0.16
CA ARG A 233 -2.86 5.95 -0.05
C ARG A 233 -3.61 4.64 -0.20
N ILE A 234 -4.75 4.53 0.46
CA ILE A 234 -5.72 3.45 0.30
C ILE A 234 -7.01 4.03 -0.27
N ILE A 235 -7.46 3.49 -1.40
CA ILE A 235 -8.70 3.93 -2.05
C ILE A 235 -9.67 2.77 -2.14
N LEU A 236 -10.85 2.93 -1.54
CA LEU A 236 -11.97 2.02 -1.72
C LEU A 236 -12.85 2.51 -2.87
N GLY A 237 -13.10 1.68 -3.86
CA GLY A 237 -14.00 1.97 -4.97
C GLY A 237 -15.44 2.20 -4.50
N GLU A 238 -15.85 1.49 -3.44
CA GLU A 238 -17.16 1.70 -2.80
C GLU A 238 -17.14 1.24 -1.33
N VAL A 239 -18.07 1.78 -0.56
CA VAL A 239 -18.32 1.41 0.84
C VAL A 239 -19.79 1.07 1.01
N ARG A 240 -20.12 -0.18 1.33
CA ARG A 240 -21.50 -0.68 1.46
C ARG A 240 -21.76 -1.54 2.69
N GLY A 241 -20.71 -1.98 3.40
CA GLY A 241 -20.86 -2.97 4.47
C GLY A 241 -19.75 -2.94 5.52
N LYS A 242 -19.23 -4.13 5.85
CA LYS A 242 -18.25 -4.33 6.92
C LYS A 242 -16.92 -3.60 6.68
N GLU A 243 -16.54 -3.41 5.42
CA GLU A 243 -15.34 -2.68 5.01
C GLU A 243 -15.32 -1.24 5.54
N ALA A 244 -16.49 -0.63 5.84
CA ALA A 244 -16.56 0.71 6.42
C ALA A 244 -15.84 0.78 7.79
N MET A 245 -16.04 -0.19 8.66
CA MET A 245 -15.40 -0.22 9.98
C MET A 245 -13.89 -0.49 9.84
N THR A 246 -13.51 -1.47 9.02
CA THR A 246 -12.12 -1.79 8.74
C THR A 246 -11.38 -0.60 8.13
N PHE A 247 -12.07 0.20 7.28
CA PHE A 247 -11.50 1.42 6.71
C PHE A 247 -11.26 2.51 7.77
N LEU A 248 -12.19 2.70 8.70
CA LEU A 248 -12.00 3.63 9.82
C LEU A 248 -10.84 3.20 10.73
N GLU A 249 -10.66 1.89 10.94
CA GLU A 249 -9.50 1.37 11.65
C GLU A 249 -8.19 1.64 10.89
N ALA A 250 -8.19 1.45 9.57
CA ALA A 250 -7.04 1.73 8.72
C ALA A 250 -6.61 3.20 8.77
N ILE A 251 -7.56 4.14 8.73
CA ILE A 251 -7.31 5.59 8.89
C ILE A 251 -6.59 5.89 10.21
N ASN A 252 -6.95 5.22 11.29
CA ASN A 252 -6.33 5.42 12.60
C ASN A 252 -4.89 4.88 12.69
N THR A 253 -4.45 4.05 11.75
CA THR A 253 -3.08 3.55 11.68
C THR A 253 -2.13 4.45 10.89
N GLY A 254 -2.59 5.62 10.45
CA GLY A 254 -1.77 6.62 9.75
C GLY A 254 -1.71 6.47 8.23
N HIS A 255 -2.48 5.56 7.66
CA HIS A 255 -2.67 5.44 6.22
C HIS A 255 -3.79 6.40 5.78
N GLY A 256 -3.41 7.55 5.24
CA GLY A 256 -4.33 8.60 4.77
C GLY A 256 -4.69 8.48 3.31
#